data_788a21290274bdd03c0a5c013368ef16
#
_entry.id   788a21290274bdd03c0a5c013368ef16
#
_cell.length_a   1.000
_cell.length_b   1.000
_cell.length_c   1.000
_cell.angle_alpha   90.00
_cell.angle_beta   90.00
_cell.angle_gamma   90.00
#
_symmetry.space_group_name_H-M   'P 1'
#
loop_
_entity.id
_entity.type
_entity.pdbx_description
1 polymer ?
#
loop_
_entity_poly.entity_id
_entity_poly.type
_entity_poly.pdbx_seq_one_letter_code
_entity_poly.pdbx_strand_id
1 'polypeptide(L)'
;MELRDHQKDIIQLMTTKSKGKVLVPTGGGKTLCMIQDAKWRFSMPVPQTIVVVAPRILLANQLCSEFLEHIDNVSVCHVHSGDTHHFKTTRPKQIQEWYHNTVKNILIFTTYHSLHRIQEAIDVEVDTIYFDEAHNSVQKNFLPAVDYFSQYASRKYFFTATPKENRNALLGMNNTKIFGNVIAQVPAPELIAKGYIIPPKVKAVKYPIGHYDSQEEIDKEVILDALKNEKHMDKVLVTAKSTTNINN
;
A
#
# COMPACT_ATOMS: atom_id res chain seq x y z
N MET A 1 11.79 4.70 18.00
CA MET A 1 11.36 5.75 17.02
C MET A 1 10.18 6.49 17.60
N GLU A 2 10.21 7.82 17.62
CA GLU A 2 9.12 8.64 18.14
C GLU A 2 8.05 8.85 17.03
N LEU A 3 6.79 8.63 17.38
CA LEU A 3 5.67 8.85 16.47
C LEU A 3 5.37 10.34 16.33
N ARG A 4 5.12 10.78 15.11
CA ARG A 4 4.61 12.12 14.80
C ARG A 4 3.16 12.26 15.28
N ASP A 5 2.70 13.47 15.59
CA ASP A 5 1.36 13.68 16.16
C ASP A 5 0.23 13.10 15.29
N HIS A 6 0.25 13.38 13.99
CA HIS A 6 -0.74 12.82 13.07
C HIS A 6 -0.74 11.27 13.04
N GLN A 7 0.40 10.63 13.29
CA GLN A 7 0.47 9.15 13.37
C GLN A 7 -0.18 8.64 14.67
N LYS A 8 0.05 9.33 15.79
CA LYS A 8 -0.62 9.02 17.08
C LYS A 8 -2.13 9.12 16.92
N ASP A 9 -2.63 10.20 16.29
CA ASP A 9 -4.05 10.42 16.04
C ASP A 9 -4.66 9.33 15.15
N ILE A 10 -3.98 8.96 14.06
CA ILE A 10 -4.41 7.88 13.16
C ILE A 10 -4.54 6.56 13.93
N ILE A 11 -3.50 6.19 14.69
CA ILE A 11 -3.48 4.95 15.46
C ILE A 11 -4.63 4.94 16.49
N GLN A 12 -4.83 6.04 17.18
CA GLN A 12 -5.95 6.18 18.13
C GLN A 12 -7.31 6.00 17.43
N LEU A 13 -7.51 6.59 16.25
CA LEU A 13 -8.74 6.40 15.49
C LEU A 13 -8.91 4.94 15.03
N MET A 14 -7.84 4.24 14.68
CA MET A 14 -7.86 2.82 14.31
C MET A 14 -8.22 1.92 15.52
N THR A 15 -7.94 2.30 16.75
CA THR A 15 -8.39 1.54 17.93
C THR A 15 -9.90 1.60 18.12
N THR A 16 -10.52 2.73 17.80
CA THR A 16 -11.96 2.98 18.01
C THR A 16 -12.84 2.63 16.82
N LYS A 17 -12.29 2.62 15.60
CA LYS A 17 -13.00 2.33 14.35
C LYS A 17 -12.51 1.01 13.76
N SER A 18 -13.42 0.13 13.42
CA SER A 18 -13.07 -1.18 12.84
C SER A 18 -12.95 -1.17 11.30
N LYS A 19 -13.34 -0.07 10.64
CA LYS A 19 -13.36 0.06 9.19
C LYS A 19 -13.21 1.50 8.74
N GLY A 20 -12.35 1.76 7.74
CA GLY A 20 -12.32 3.06 7.09
C GLY A 20 -11.08 3.34 6.27
N LYS A 21 -11.13 4.48 5.59
CA LYS A 21 -10.06 5.02 4.76
C LYS A 21 -9.13 5.89 5.59
N VAL A 22 -7.83 5.69 5.43
CA VAL A 22 -6.75 6.49 6.03
C VAL A 22 -6.01 7.21 4.90
N LEU A 23 -6.26 8.51 4.79
CA LEU A 23 -5.74 9.32 3.69
C LEU A 23 -4.48 10.07 4.16
N VAL A 24 -3.32 9.57 3.76
CA VAL A 24 -2.02 10.13 4.15
C VAL A 24 -1.11 10.19 2.93
N PRO A 25 -0.45 11.33 2.67
CA PRO A 25 0.49 11.46 1.56
C PRO A 25 1.65 10.46 1.63
N THR A 26 2.29 10.23 0.50
CA THR A 26 3.55 9.48 0.43
C THR A 26 4.60 10.18 1.34
N GLY A 27 5.38 9.40 2.06
CA GLY A 27 6.31 9.93 3.08
C GLY A 27 5.66 10.35 4.40
N GLY A 28 4.32 10.32 4.52
CA GLY A 28 3.61 10.63 5.76
C GLY A 28 3.63 9.50 6.82
N GLY A 29 4.20 8.33 6.49
CA GLY A 29 4.42 7.23 7.44
C GLY A 29 3.23 6.28 7.60
N LYS A 30 2.51 6.01 6.50
CA LYS A 30 1.41 5.00 6.47
C LYS A 30 1.82 3.66 7.06
N THR A 31 2.97 3.13 6.62
CA THR A 31 3.51 1.84 7.07
C THR A 31 3.71 1.83 8.59
N LEU A 32 4.27 2.89 9.15
CA LEU A 32 4.50 2.97 10.59
C LEU A 32 3.18 2.96 11.40
N CYS A 33 2.10 3.56 10.87
CA CYS A 33 0.78 3.48 11.50
C CYS A 33 0.25 2.03 11.50
N MET A 34 0.40 1.29 10.38
CA MET A 34 0.03 -0.13 10.28
C MET A 34 0.84 -0.97 11.28
N ILE A 35 2.16 -0.78 11.35
CA ILE A 35 3.06 -1.51 12.25
C ILE A 35 2.69 -1.27 13.71
N GLN A 36 2.44 -0.03 14.12
CA GLN A 36 2.10 0.27 15.51
C GLN A 36 0.72 -0.27 15.92
N ASP A 37 -0.27 -0.21 15.02
CA ASP A 37 -1.56 -0.85 15.24
C ASP A 37 -1.40 -2.38 15.34
N ALA A 38 -0.60 -3.01 14.46
CA ALA A 38 -0.30 -4.44 14.51
C ALA A 38 0.40 -4.85 15.81
N LYS A 39 1.41 -4.10 16.25
CA LYS A 39 2.10 -4.33 17.54
C LYS A 39 1.13 -4.33 18.71
N TRP A 40 0.26 -3.33 18.76
CA TRP A 40 -0.76 -3.26 19.82
C TRP A 40 -1.70 -4.47 19.78
N ARG A 41 -2.15 -4.91 18.58
CA ARG A 41 -3.01 -6.09 18.46
C ARG A 41 -2.31 -7.37 18.88
N PHE A 42 -1.06 -7.53 18.50
CA PHE A 42 -0.25 -8.70 18.89
C PHE A 42 0.11 -8.73 20.39
N SER A 43 -0.09 -7.64 21.12
CA SER A 43 0.03 -7.62 22.58
C SER A 43 -1.22 -8.14 23.30
N MET A 44 -2.29 -8.44 22.57
CA MET A 44 -3.51 -9.02 23.13
C MET A 44 -3.31 -10.48 23.56
N PRO A 45 -4.10 -10.96 24.54
CA PRO A 45 -3.95 -12.33 25.07
C PRO A 45 -4.22 -13.44 24.03
N VAL A 46 -5.04 -13.16 23.02
CA VAL A 46 -5.42 -14.10 21.98
C VAL A 46 -4.58 -13.83 20.74
N PRO A 47 -3.93 -14.87 20.14
CA PRO A 47 -3.22 -14.73 18.89
C PRO A 47 -4.09 -14.10 17.80
N GLN A 48 -3.50 -13.20 17.04
CA GLN A 48 -4.18 -12.43 16.00
C GLN A 48 -3.62 -12.77 14.61
N THR A 49 -4.49 -12.79 13.63
CA THR A 49 -4.13 -12.93 12.21
C THR A 49 -4.28 -11.60 11.50
N ILE A 50 -3.16 -11.07 11.02
CA ILE A 50 -3.10 -9.80 10.30
C ILE A 50 -2.67 -10.03 8.86
N VAL A 51 -3.43 -9.49 7.92
CA VAL A 51 -3.12 -9.51 6.48
C VAL A 51 -2.70 -8.12 6.01
N VAL A 52 -1.60 -8.05 5.28
CA VAL A 52 -1.10 -6.81 4.65
C VAL A 52 -1.14 -6.99 3.13
N VAL A 53 -1.93 -6.17 2.46
CA VAL A 53 -2.14 -6.23 1.01
C VAL A 53 -1.36 -5.12 0.33
N ALA A 54 -0.44 -5.48 -0.55
CA ALA A 54 0.39 -4.56 -1.32
C ALA A 54 0.03 -4.57 -2.82
N PRO A 55 0.32 -3.51 -3.58
CA PRO A 55 0.06 -3.47 -5.01
C PRO A 55 0.96 -4.38 -5.83
N ARG A 56 2.17 -4.68 -5.35
CA ARG A 56 3.20 -5.47 -6.06
C ARG A 56 3.99 -6.35 -5.09
N ILE A 57 4.56 -7.44 -5.61
CA ILE A 57 5.37 -8.40 -4.84
C ILE A 57 6.55 -7.71 -4.13
N LEU A 58 7.29 -6.86 -4.83
CA LEU A 58 8.42 -6.13 -4.24
C LEU A 58 8.01 -5.31 -3.01
N LEU A 59 6.86 -4.64 -3.10
CA LEU A 59 6.32 -3.86 -1.98
C LEU A 59 5.80 -4.74 -0.85
N ALA A 60 5.23 -5.92 -1.15
CA ALA A 60 4.86 -6.90 -0.13
C ALA A 60 6.08 -7.38 0.66
N ASN A 61 7.19 -7.67 -0.02
CA ASN A 61 8.45 -8.05 0.63
C ASN A 61 9.05 -6.90 1.43
N GLN A 62 9.02 -5.67 0.92
CA GLN A 62 9.49 -4.48 1.64
C GLN A 62 8.67 -4.25 2.92
N LEU A 63 7.33 -4.28 2.82
CA LEU A 63 6.46 -4.16 3.98
C LEU A 63 6.74 -5.26 5.01
N CYS A 64 6.97 -6.50 4.59
CA CYS A 64 7.36 -7.59 5.48
C CYS A 64 8.63 -7.24 6.25
N SER A 65 9.68 -6.77 5.56
CA SER A 65 10.93 -6.39 6.21
C SER A 65 10.73 -5.25 7.21
N GLU A 66 9.99 -4.19 6.84
CA GLU A 66 9.68 -3.06 7.72
C GLU A 66 8.85 -3.49 8.95
N PHE A 67 7.88 -4.42 8.79
CA PHE A 67 7.13 -4.96 9.93
C PHE A 67 8.02 -5.74 10.88
N LEU A 68 8.91 -6.60 10.36
CA LEU A 68 9.79 -7.44 11.17
C LEU A 68 10.94 -6.69 11.84
N GLU A 69 11.26 -5.46 11.41
CA GLU A 69 12.14 -4.56 12.18
C GLU A 69 11.52 -4.12 13.53
N HIS A 70 10.21 -4.26 13.66
CA HIS A 70 9.46 -3.76 14.82
C HIS A 70 8.63 -4.80 15.55
N ILE A 71 8.39 -5.96 14.95
CA ILE A 71 7.51 -7.01 15.47
C ILE A 71 8.25 -8.32 15.51
N ASP A 72 8.44 -8.84 16.72
CA ASP A 72 9.06 -10.12 16.98
C ASP A 72 8.03 -11.20 17.29
N ASN A 73 8.46 -12.47 17.32
CA ASN A 73 7.67 -13.61 17.74
C ASN A 73 6.35 -13.81 16.98
N VAL A 74 6.40 -13.64 15.67
CA VAL A 74 5.27 -13.78 14.75
C VAL A 74 5.60 -14.81 13.68
N SER A 75 4.57 -15.56 13.22
CA SER A 75 4.68 -16.44 12.06
C SER A 75 4.34 -15.70 10.79
N VAL A 76 5.19 -15.82 9.77
CA VAL A 76 5.06 -15.07 8.51
C VAL A 76 4.75 -16.01 7.35
N CYS A 77 3.76 -15.64 6.55
CA CYS A 77 3.42 -16.29 5.29
C CYS A 77 3.32 -15.26 4.16
N HIS A 78 3.87 -15.58 3.01
CA HIS A 78 3.68 -14.81 1.80
C HIS A 78 2.71 -15.52 0.85
N VAL A 79 1.65 -14.81 0.47
CA VAL A 79 0.68 -15.32 -0.51
C VAL A 79 0.86 -14.56 -1.83
N HIS A 80 1.92 -14.91 -2.54
CA HIS A 80 2.26 -14.44 -3.89
C HIS A 80 3.29 -15.36 -4.54
N SER A 81 3.52 -15.20 -5.85
CA SER A 81 4.43 -16.05 -6.64
C SER A 81 5.91 -15.65 -6.59
N GLY A 82 6.23 -14.49 -6.00
CA GLY A 82 7.61 -13.98 -5.95
C GLY A 82 8.46 -14.68 -4.89
N ASP A 83 9.78 -14.47 -4.96
CA ASP A 83 10.71 -15.03 -3.99
C ASP A 83 10.70 -14.27 -2.66
N THR A 84 10.88 -15.01 -1.58
CA THR A 84 10.96 -14.53 -0.21
C THR A 84 11.74 -15.55 0.64
N HIS A 85 12.26 -15.11 1.79
CA HIS A 85 12.93 -15.98 2.77
C HIS A 85 11.96 -16.67 3.74
N HIS A 86 10.68 -16.31 3.70
CA HIS A 86 9.64 -16.87 4.55
C HIS A 86 8.84 -17.95 3.80
N PHE A 87 7.99 -18.65 4.53
CA PHE A 87 7.03 -19.57 3.91
C PHE A 87 6.18 -18.84 2.89
N LYS A 88 6.06 -19.40 1.69
CA LYS A 88 5.25 -18.82 0.61
C LYS A 88 4.42 -19.88 -0.08
N THR A 89 3.20 -19.51 -0.44
CA THR A 89 2.34 -20.35 -1.29
C THR A 89 1.21 -19.52 -1.89
N THR A 90 0.71 -19.95 -3.04
CA THR A 90 -0.54 -19.43 -3.65
C THR A 90 -1.63 -20.51 -3.69
N ARG A 91 -1.40 -21.66 -3.07
CA ARG A 91 -2.35 -22.78 -3.02
C ARG A 91 -3.21 -22.66 -1.77
N PRO A 92 -4.55 -22.49 -1.90
CA PRO A 92 -5.44 -22.29 -0.75
C PRO A 92 -5.33 -23.36 0.32
N LYS A 93 -5.24 -24.65 -0.09
CA LYS A 93 -5.07 -25.77 0.83
C LYS A 93 -3.79 -25.68 1.67
N GLN A 94 -2.67 -25.25 1.07
CA GLN A 94 -1.41 -25.07 1.81
C GLN A 94 -1.46 -23.86 2.74
N ILE A 95 -2.19 -22.78 2.37
CA ILE A 95 -2.43 -21.64 3.26
C ILE A 95 -3.21 -22.13 4.48
N GLN A 96 -4.28 -22.88 4.28
CA GLN A 96 -5.11 -23.45 5.34
C GLN A 96 -4.30 -24.36 6.27
N GLU A 97 -3.54 -25.32 5.71
CA GLU A 97 -2.69 -26.25 6.48
C GLU A 97 -1.66 -25.48 7.32
N TRP A 98 -0.99 -24.48 6.75
CA TRP A 98 -0.01 -23.66 7.45
C TRP A 98 -0.67 -22.86 8.57
N TYR A 99 -1.83 -22.27 8.31
CA TYR A 99 -2.60 -21.50 9.28
C TYR A 99 -2.98 -22.34 10.50
N HIS A 100 -3.56 -23.52 10.29
CA HIS A 100 -3.98 -24.42 11.39
C HIS A 100 -2.81 -24.99 12.20
N ASN A 101 -1.63 -25.11 11.60
CA ASN A 101 -0.43 -25.56 12.32
C ASN A 101 0.29 -24.42 13.06
N THR A 102 -0.23 -23.21 13.00
CA THR A 102 0.39 -22.03 13.59
C THR A 102 -0.35 -21.63 14.88
N VAL A 103 0.35 -21.61 16.01
CA VAL A 103 -0.21 -21.25 17.34
C VAL A 103 0.17 -19.85 17.81
N LYS A 104 0.92 -19.11 17.02
CA LYS A 104 1.40 -17.73 17.32
C LYS A 104 0.58 -16.71 16.56
N ASN A 105 0.84 -15.42 16.85
CA ASN A 105 0.41 -14.33 15.98
C ASN A 105 0.88 -14.56 14.54
N ILE A 106 0.02 -14.21 13.59
CA ILE A 106 0.22 -14.47 12.16
C ILE A 106 0.27 -13.14 11.39
N LEU A 107 1.31 -12.98 10.56
CA LEU A 107 1.40 -11.96 9.53
C LEU A 107 1.36 -12.61 8.15
N ILE A 108 0.37 -12.24 7.33
CA ILE A 108 0.27 -12.67 5.94
C ILE A 108 0.51 -11.46 5.04
N PHE A 109 1.54 -11.52 4.21
CA PHE A 109 1.79 -10.52 3.18
C PHE A 109 1.32 -11.03 1.83
N THR A 110 0.49 -10.25 1.16
CA THR A 110 -0.09 -10.64 -0.13
C THR A 110 -0.16 -9.46 -1.10
N THR A 111 -0.46 -9.75 -2.35
CA THR A 111 -0.78 -8.73 -3.34
C THR A 111 -2.27 -8.72 -3.64
N TYR A 112 -2.79 -7.61 -4.22
CA TYR A 112 -4.17 -7.56 -4.70
C TYR A 112 -4.49 -8.70 -5.66
N HIS A 113 -3.52 -9.12 -6.49
CA HIS A 113 -3.65 -10.25 -7.41
C HIS A 113 -3.84 -11.59 -6.71
N SER A 114 -3.26 -11.77 -5.54
CA SER A 114 -3.27 -13.06 -4.82
C SER A 114 -4.23 -13.09 -3.62
N LEU A 115 -4.86 -11.97 -3.30
CA LEU A 115 -5.75 -11.84 -2.13
C LEU A 115 -6.88 -12.87 -2.14
N HIS A 116 -7.46 -13.18 -3.31
CA HIS A 116 -8.51 -14.18 -3.45
C HIS A 116 -8.05 -15.59 -3.02
N ARG A 117 -6.75 -15.89 -3.04
CA ARG A 117 -6.24 -17.20 -2.57
C ARG A 117 -6.40 -17.40 -1.06
N ILE A 118 -6.36 -16.31 -0.29
CA ILE A 118 -6.65 -16.36 1.14
C ILE A 118 -8.15 -16.53 1.37
N GLN A 119 -8.99 -15.90 0.55
CA GLN A 119 -10.45 -16.09 0.56
C GLN A 119 -10.84 -17.55 0.25
N GLU A 120 -10.13 -18.20 -0.68
CA GLU A 120 -10.36 -19.60 -1.08
C GLU A 120 -9.84 -20.61 -0.01
N ALA A 121 -9.00 -20.19 0.90
CA ALA A 121 -8.51 -21.01 2.00
C ALA A 121 -9.58 -21.08 3.11
N ILE A 122 -10.20 -22.25 3.26
CA ILE A 122 -11.32 -22.46 4.19
C ILE A 122 -10.80 -22.30 5.64
N ASP A 123 -11.61 -21.72 6.51
CA ASP A 123 -11.36 -21.52 7.94
C ASP A 123 -10.14 -20.63 8.29
N VAL A 124 -9.64 -19.83 7.35
CA VAL A 124 -8.66 -18.79 7.64
C VAL A 124 -9.39 -17.55 8.11
N GLU A 125 -9.37 -17.32 9.41
CA GLU A 125 -9.94 -16.12 10.01
C GLU A 125 -8.95 -14.96 9.95
N VAL A 126 -9.44 -13.77 9.58
CA VAL A 126 -8.62 -12.55 9.48
C VAL A 126 -9.14 -11.53 10.48
N ASP A 127 -8.34 -11.24 11.51
CA ASP A 127 -8.68 -10.24 12.52
C ASP A 127 -8.52 -8.82 11.99
N THR A 128 -7.41 -8.57 11.32
CA THR A 128 -7.14 -7.24 10.76
C THR A 128 -6.56 -7.35 9.36
N ILE A 129 -7.03 -6.50 8.45
CA ILE A 129 -6.47 -6.38 7.12
C ILE A 129 -6.12 -4.92 6.81
N TYR A 130 -4.89 -4.70 6.37
CA TYR A 130 -4.41 -3.42 5.87
C TYR A 130 -4.27 -3.49 4.36
N PHE A 131 -4.90 -2.56 3.66
CA PHE A 131 -4.76 -2.38 2.22
C PHE A 131 -3.84 -1.19 1.96
N ASP A 132 -2.60 -1.46 1.57
CA ASP A 132 -1.67 -0.41 1.17
C ASP A 132 -1.93 0.00 -0.28
N GLU A 133 -1.72 1.30 -0.56
CA GLU A 133 -2.08 1.93 -1.84
C GLU A 133 -3.49 1.53 -2.31
N ALA A 134 -4.45 1.71 -1.41
CA ALA A 134 -5.82 1.19 -1.51
C ALA A 134 -6.62 1.69 -2.74
N HIS A 135 -6.13 2.72 -3.45
CA HIS A 135 -6.68 3.12 -4.74
C HIS A 135 -6.62 1.99 -5.82
N ASN A 136 -5.78 0.96 -5.59
CA ASN A 136 -5.75 -0.23 -6.45
C ASN A 136 -6.95 -1.16 -6.22
N SER A 137 -7.57 -1.12 -5.05
CA SER A 137 -8.70 -2.00 -4.64
C SER A 137 -9.92 -1.93 -5.58
N VAL A 138 -10.10 -0.82 -6.27
CA VAL A 138 -11.26 -0.59 -7.15
C VAL A 138 -11.11 -1.21 -8.55
N GLN A 139 -10.00 -1.85 -8.84
CA GLN A 139 -9.82 -2.56 -10.11
C GLN A 139 -10.78 -3.76 -10.18
N LYS A 140 -11.38 -3.96 -11.37
CA LYS A 140 -12.42 -4.99 -11.60
C LYS A 140 -12.03 -6.37 -11.06
N ASN A 141 -10.76 -6.76 -11.22
CA ASN A 141 -10.28 -8.08 -10.83
C ASN A 141 -9.95 -8.19 -9.34
N PHE A 142 -9.81 -7.06 -8.62
CA PHE A 142 -9.43 -7.04 -7.20
C PHE A 142 -10.62 -6.79 -6.29
N LEU A 143 -11.58 -6.00 -6.77
CA LEU A 143 -12.73 -5.56 -5.98
C LEU A 143 -13.51 -6.71 -5.33
N PRO A 144 -13.75 -7.88 -5.99
CA PRO A 144 -14.48 -8.98 -5.36
C PRO A 144 -13.83 -9.52 -4.08
N ALA A 145 -12.51 -9.73 -4.10
CA ALA A 145 -11.78 -10.19 -2.91
C ALA A 145 -11.71 -9.10 -1.83
N VAL A 146 -11.56 -7.83 -2.23
CA VAL A 146 -11.59 -6.68 -1.31
C VAL A 146 -12.96 -6.56 -0.63
N ASP A 147 -14.04 -6.73 -1.38
CA ASP A 147 -15.42 -6.72 -0.84
C ASP A 147 -15.62 -7.86 0.17
N TYR A 148 -15.17 -9.07 -0.17
CA TYR A 148 -15.21 -10.22 0.75
C TYR A 148 -14.54 -9.86 2.09
N PHE A 149 -13.28 -9.43 2.10
CA PHE A 149 -12.58 -9.08 3.34
C PHE A 149 -13.15 -7.83 4.03
N SER A 150 -13.78 -6.94 3.27
CA SER A 150 -14.53 -5.82 3.82
C SER A 150 -15.74 -6.26 4.67
N GLN A 151 -16.28 -7.45 4.42
CA GLN A 151 -17.39 -8.04 5.17
C GLN A 151 -16.88 -8.93 6.30
N TYR A 152 -15.93 -9.80 6.03
CA TYR A 152 -15.55 -10.90 6.92
C TYR A 152 -14.36 -10.60 7.84
N ALA A 153 -13.40 -9.77 7.49
CA ALA A 153 -12.35 -9.38 8.42
C ALA A 153 -12.93 -8.55 9.57
N SER A 154 -12.49 -8.78 10.81
CA SER A 154 -12.98 -8.03 11.95
C SER A 154 -12.65 -6.55 11.85
N ARG A 155 -11.43 -6.22 11.36
CA ARG A 155 -10.97 -4.85 11.14
C ARG A 155 -10.34 -4.69 9.77
N LYS A 156 -10.61 -3.57 9.09
CA LYS A 156 -10.15 -3.30 7.72
C LYS A 156 -9.88 -1.83 7.48
N TYR A 157 -8.64 -1.55 7.07
CA TYR A 157 -8.17 -0.19 6.88
C TYR A 157 -7.56 0.00 5.49
N PHE A 158 -7.97 1.06 4.82
CA PHE A 158 -7.64 1.37 3.44
C PHE A 158 -6.73 2.59 3.38
N PHE A 159 -5.41 2.35 3.27
CA PHE A 159 -4.39 3.38 3.25
C PHE A 159 -4.10 3.85 1.82
N THR A 160 -4.19 5.15 1.58
CA THR A 160 -3.80 5.75 0.30
C THR A 160 -3.55 7.24 0.44
N ALA A 161 -2.72 7.80 -0.45
CA ALA A 161 -2.58 9.25 -0.62
C ALA A 161 -3.70 9.84 -1.50
N THR A 162 -4.20 9.04 -2.45
CA THR A 162 -5.08 9.48 -3.54
C THR A 162 -6.26 8.52 -3.68
N PRO A 163 -7.36 8.72 -2.95
CA PRO A 163 -8.54 7.86 -3.08
C PRO A 163 -9.10 7.94 -4.49
N LYS A 164 -9.39 6.79 -5.08
CA LYS A 164 -9.95 6.71 -6.42
C LYS A 164 -11.47 6.62 -6.34
N GLU A 165 -12.13 7.74 -6.54
CA GLU A 165 -13.59 7.83 -6.58
C GLU A 165 -14.13 7.58 -7.98
N ASN A 166 -15.38 7.14 -8.08
CA ASN A 166 -16.07 6.90 -9.34
C ASN A 166 -17.46 7.55 -9.29
N ARG A 167 -17.98 8.03 -10.45
CA ARG A 167 -19.35 8.54 -10.56
C ARG A 167 -20.38 7.47 -10.18
N ASN A 168 -20.16 6.22 -10.58
CA ASN A 168 -20.87 5.09 -10.01
C ASN A 168 -20.16 4.70 -8.70
N ALA A 169 -20.73 5.09 -7.57
CA ALA A 169 -20.14 4.85 -6.26
C ALA A 169 -19.80 3.38 -6.01
N LEU A 170 -20.52 2.43 -6.60
CA LEU A 170 -20.25 1.00 -6.46
C LEU A 170 -18.87 0.57 -7.00
N LEU A 171 -18.29 1.37 -7.90
CA LEU A 171 -17.02 1.07 -8.58
C LEU A 171 -15.84 1.90 -8.04
N GLY A 172 -16.04 2.70 -7.01
CA GLY A 172 -15.05 3.60 -6.46
C GLY A 172 -14.85 3.47 -4.96
N MET A 173 -13.81 4.10 -4.42
CA MET A 173 -13.57 4.17 -2.97
C MET A 173 -14.61 5.02 -2.23
N ASN A 174 -15.49 5.72 -2.94
CA ASN A 174 -16.69 6.34 -2.40
C ASN A 174 -17.83 5.35 -2.09
N ASN A 175 -17.65 4.06 -2.37
CA ASN A 175 -18.52 3.00 -1.87
C ASN A 175 -18.26 2.75 -0.36
N THR A 176 -19.03 3.42 0.49
CA THR A 176 -18.86 3.32 1.95
C THR A 176 -19.21 1.94 2.52
N LYS A 177 -19.97 1.12 1.80
CA LYS A 177 -20.25 -0.26 2.21
C LYS A 177 -18.98 -1.11 2.22
N ILE A 178 -18.12 -0.94 1.22
CA ILE A 178 -16.83 -1.65 1.11
C ILE A 178 -15.74 -0.90 1.90
N PHE A 179 -15.55 0.38 1.63
CA PHE A 179 -14.38 1.13 2.10
C PHE A 179 -14.59 1.87 3.43
N GLY A 180 -15.81 1.93 3.93
CA GLY A 180 -16.14 2.75 5.09
C GLY A 180 -16.00 4.26 4.83
N ASN A 181 -16.10 5.03 5.90
CA ASN A 181 -15.86 6.47 5.86
C ASN A 181 -14.36 6.78 5.91
N VAL A 182 -13.98 8.01 5.61
CA VAL A 182 -12.65 8.53 5.94
C VAL A 182 -12.57 8.64 7.46
N ILE A 183 -11.67 7.89 8.08
CA ILE A 183 -11.45 7.92 9.54
C ILE A 183 -10.29 8.84 9.91
N ALA A 184 -9.33 9.03 9.01
CA ALA A 184 -8.23 9.96 9.19
C ALA A 184 -7.81 10.54 7.83
N GLN A 185 -7.51 11.83 7.82
CA GLN A 185 -7.00 12.52 6.64
C GLN A 185 -5.95 13.54 7.07
N VAL A 186 -4.78 13.46 6.45
CA VAL A 186 -3.67 14.38 6.71
C VAL A 186 -3.33 15.06 5.37
N PRO A 187 -3.55 16.37 5.22
CA PRO A 187 -3.22 17.09 4.00
C PRO A 187 -1.71 17.22 3.78
N ALA A 188 -1.24 17.07 2.53
CA ALA A 188 0.18 17.26 2.21
C ALA A 188 0.74 18.64 2.65
N PRO A 189 0.03 19.76 2.49
CA PRO A 189 0.50 21.06 2.97
C PRO A 189 0.80 21.10 4.47
N GLU A 190 0.03 20.38 5.29
CA GLU A 190 0.29 20.29 6.73
C GLU A 190 1.62 19.60 7.03
N LEU A 191 1.90 18.47 6.35
CA LEU A 191 3.15 17.74 6.53
C LEU A 191 4.35 18.51 5.99
N ILE A 192 4.18 19.30 4.93
CA ILE A 192 5.19 20.22 4.39
C ILE A 192 5.50 21.32 5.40
N ALA A 193 4.47 21.98 5.94
CA ALA A 193 4.62 23.03 6.92
C ALA A 193 5.35 22.57 8.19
N LYS A 194 5.13 21.32 8.59
CA LYS A 194 5.83 20.67 9.72
C LYS A 194 7.23 20.13 9.35
N GLY A 195 7.66 20.26 8.10
CA GLY A 195 8.95 19.74 7.63
C GLY A 195 9.05 18.21 7.53
N TYR A 196 7.93 17.51 7.55
CA TYR A 196 7.90 16.03 7.52
C TYR A 196 8.02 15.46 6.11
N ILE A 197 7.61 16.22 5.10
CA ILE A 197 7.81 15.90 3.69
C ILE A 197 8.32 17.13 2.94
N ILE A 198 9.12 16.90 1.92
CA ILE A 198 9.67 17.96 1.08
C ILE A 198 8.65 18.31 0.01
N PRO A 199 8.34 19.62 -0.22
CA PRO A 199 7.45 20.01 -1.29
C PRO A 199 8.07 19.67 -2.66
N PRO A 200 7.30 19.08 -3.60
CA PRO A 200 7.79 18.82 -4.94
C PRO A 200 8.06 20.16 -5.65
N LYS A 201 9.23 20.28 -6.28
CA LYS A 201 9.51 21.36 -7.22
C LYS A 201 9.08 20.91 -8.60
N VAL A 202 8.06 21.56 -9.16
CA VAL A 202 7.57 21.26 -10.52
C VAL A 202 8.11 22.31 -11.46
N LYS A 203 8.83 21.87 -12.49
CA LYS A 203 9.29 22.73 -13.60
C LYS A 203 8.58 22.29 -14.87
N ALA A 204 7.70 23.12 -15.38
CA ALA A 204 7.08 22.91 -16.67
C ALA A 204 7.97 23.49 -17.77
N VAL A 205 8.35 22.67 -18.73
CA VAL A 205 9.15 23.09 -19.86
C VAL A 205 8.29 23.04 -21.12
N LYS A 206 8.25 24.16 -21.87
CA LYS A 206 7.56 24.22 -23.16
C LYS A 206 8.60 24.13 -24.27
N TYR A 207 8.44 23.15 -25.12
CA TYR A 207 9.26 22.99 -26.32
C TYR A 207 8.47 23.35 -27.58
N PRO A 208 9.05 24.08 -28.53
CA PRO A 208 8.42 24.37 -29.82
C PRO A 208 8.37 23.06 -30.64
N ILE A 209 7.17 22.61 -30.95
CA ILE A 209 6.92 21.34 -31.68
C ILE A 209 7.43 21.36 -33.14
N GLY A 210 7.72 22.55 -33.70
CA GLY A 210 8.05 22.73 -35.10
C GLY A 210 9.48 22.36 -35.56
N HIS A 211 10.34 21.85 -34.66
CA HIS A 211 11.74 21.50 -34.98
C HIS A 211 12.09 20.03 -34.77
N TYR A 212 11.10 19.20 -34.39
CA TYR A 212 11.32 17.79 -34.09
C TYR A 212 10.42 16.90 -34.94
N ASP A 213 10.97 15.84 -35.48
CA ASP A 213 10.23 14.90 -36.32
C ASP A 213 9.39 13.88 -35.50
N SER A 214 9.69 13.72 -34.21
CA SER A 214 8.96 12.80 -33.33
C SER A 214 8.87 13.28 -31.88
N GLN A 215 7.86 12.76 -31.14
CA GLN A 215 7.73 12.98 -29.69
C GLN A 215 8.93 12.43 -28.92
N GLU A 216 9.55 11.36 -29.41
CA GLU A 216 10.70 10.72 -28.77
C GLU A 216 11.95 11.61 -28.78
N GLU A 217 12.16 12.38 -29.86
CA GLU A 217 13.24 13.36 -29.94
C GLU A 217 13.01 14.51 -28.96
N ILE A 218 11.78 14.98 -28.83
CA ILE A 218 11.41 16.02 -27.84
C ILE A 218 11.70 15.50 -26.43
N ASP A 219 11.22 14.30 -26.08
CA ASP A 219 11.40 13.70 -24.76
C ASP A 219 12.89 13.53 -24.42
N LYS A 220 13.70 13.09 -25.38
CA LYS A 220 15.17 12.94 -25.26
C LYS A 220 15.85 14.27 -24.99
N GLU A 221 15.54 15.31 -25.78
CA GLU A 221 16.12 16.66 -25.63
C GLU A 221 15.74 17.26 -24.26
N VAL A 222 14.47 17.12 -23.84
CA VAL A 222 14.00 17.60 -22.53
C VAL A 222 14.77 16.94 -21.38
N ILE A 223 14.98 15.62 -21.46
CA ILE A 223 15.74 14.87 -20.45
C ILE A 223 17.21 15.31 -20.43
N LEU A 224 17.84 15.42 -21.60
CA LEU A 224 19.23 15.84 -21.73
C LEU A 224 19.45 17.27 -21.23
N ASP A 225 18.52 18.19 -21.52
CA ASP A 225 18.58 19.58 -21.06
C ASP A 225 18.40 19.65 -19.53
N ALA A 226 17.44 18.88 -18.99
CA ALA A 226 17.27 18.78 -17.55
C ALA A 226 18.53 18.26 -16.83
N LEU A 227 19.16 17.21 -17.38
CA LEU A 227 20.39 16.63 -16.82
C LEU A 227 21.58 17.58 -16.90
N LYS A 228 21.69 18.41 -17.95
CA LYS A 228 22.76 19.40 -18.10
C LYS A 228 22.61 20.59 -17.18
N ASN A 229 21.38 21.03 -16.93
CA ASN A 229 21.08 22.26 -16.21
C ASN A 229 20.97 22.08 -14.69
N GLU A 230 20.75 20.85 -14.21
CA GLU A 230 20.57 20.57 -12.78
C GLU A 230 21.85 19.92 -12.21
N LYS A 231 22.82 20.75 -11.80
CA LYS A 231 24.16 20.33 -11.32
C LYS A 231 24.19 19.56 -10.00
N HIS A 232 23.04 19.37 -9.34
CA HIS A 232 22.94 18.78 -7.99
C HIS A 232 21.99 17.57 -7.93
N MET A 233 21.74 16.88 -9.06
CA MET A 233 20.91 15.68 -9.06
C MET A 233 21.77 14.44 -8.78
N ASP A 234 21.63 13.88 -7.56
CA ASP A 234 22.28 12.61 -7.19
C ASP A 234 21.56 11.39 -7.77
N LYS A 235 20.26 11.51 -8.05
CA LYS A 235 19.44 10.44 -8.61
C LYS A 235 18.38 10.99 -9.55
N VAL A 236 18.22 10.33 -10.70
CA VAL A 236 17.22 10.68 -11.71
C VAL A 236 16.31 9.46 -11.94
N LEU A 237 15.00 9.67 -11.87
CA LEU A 237 14.00 8.69 -12.26
C LEU A 237 13.27 9.20 -13.50
N VAL A 238 13.44 8.49 -14.61
CA VAL A 238 12.71 8.77 -15.85
C VAL A 238 11.52 7.81 -15.94
N THR A 239 10.32 8.36 -16.13
CA THR A 239 9.11 7.59 -16.37
C THR A 239 8.64 7.80 -17.80
N ALA A 240 8.45 6.73 -18.53
CA ALA A 240 7.96 6.74 -19.90
C ALA A 240 6.55 6.13 -19.99
N LYS A 241 5.80 6.52 -21.02
CA LYS A 241 4.43 6.04 -21.27
C LYS A 241 4.39 4.55 -21.63
N SER A 242 5.46 4.03 -22.23
CA SER A 242 5.61 2.61 -22.58
C SER A 242 7.07 2.17 -22.49
N THR A 243 7.32 0.85 -22.41
CA THR A 243 8.68 0.30 -22.40
C THR A 243 9.41 0.53 -23.72
N THR A 244 8.72 0.72 -24.84
CA THR A 244 9.28 1.04 -26.14
C THR A 244 10.01 2.39 -26.12
N ASN A 245 9.49 3.35 -25.36
CA ASN A 245 10.08 4.69 -25.23
C ASN A 245 11.30 4.74 -24.27
N ILE A 246 11.65 3.63 -23.60
CA ILE A 246 12.82 3.57 -22.70
C ILE A 246 14.04 3.02 -23.42
N ASN A 247 13.84 2.23 -24.47
CA ASN A 247 14.90 1.51 -25.18
C ASN A 247 15.45 2.27 -26.40
N ASN A 248 14.89 3.43 -26.73
CA ASN A 248 15.34 4.35 -27.75
C ASN A 248 15.99 5.59 -27.11
#